data_3f2ab0854748e1b903889a0d8c406b99
#
_entry.id   3f2ab0854748e1b903889a0d8c406b99
#
_cell.length_a   1.000
_cell.length_b   1.000
_cell.length_c   1.000
_cell.angle_alpha   90.00
_cell.angle_beta   90.00
_cell.angle_gamma   90.00
#
_symmetry.space_group_name_H-M   'P 1'
#
loop_
_entity.id
_entity.type
_entity.pdbx_description
1 polymer ?
#
loop_
_entity_poly.entity_id
_entity_poly.type
_entity_poly.pdbx_seq_one_letter_code
_entity_poly.pdbx_strand_id
1 'polypeptide(L)'
;MPGTPNELRYVDISHQALTQMQGMMTQYPLGFGQWLQALAYALSKPQEIAIVGDPEATETQALLNVVSDGYRPFQVVALGAPSAQPLAVPLLRDRGLVDGRPAAYVCRAFACQAPVTEPEVL
;
A
#
# COMPACT_ATOMS: atom_id res chain seq x y z
N MET A 1 -11.77 -2.54 -6.03
CA MET A 1 -11.84 -1.77 -7.28
C MET A 1 -10.91 -2.37 -8.29
N PRO A 2 -11.40 -2.69 -9.48
CA PRO A 2 -10.48 -3.02 -10.55
C PRO A 2 -9.60 -1.79 -10.81
N GLY A 3 -8.30 -1.99 -10.90
CA GLY A 3 -7.37 -0.94 -11.25
C GLY A 3 -7.67 -0.36 -12.63
N THR A 4 -7.16 0.84 -12.92
CA THR A 4 -7.23 1.38 -14.27
C THR A 4 -6.47 0.48 -15.24
N PRO A 5 -6.75 0.52 -16.56
CA PRO A 5 -5.99 -0.25 -17.55
C PRO A 5 -4.47 -0.05 -17.43
N ASN A 6 -4.05 1.13 -17.02
CA ASN A 6 -2.64 1.45 -16.85
C ASN A 6 -2.03 0.75 -15.62
N GLU A 7 -2.78 0.62 -14.55
CA GLU A 7 -2.37 -0.09 -13.33
C GLU A 7 -2.27 -1.60 -13.56
N LEU A 8 -3.23 -2.18 -14.26
CA LEU A 8 -3.19 -3.58 -14.65
C LEU A 8 -1.97 -3.90 -15.49
N ARG A 9 -1.55 -2.97 -16.34
CA ARG A 9 -0.33 -3.10 -17.15
C ARG A 9 0.92 -3.25 -16.28
N TYR A 10 1.06 -2.48 -15.20
CA TYR A 10 2.21 -2.61 -14.30
C TYR A 10 2.22 -3.96 -13.58
N VAL A 11 1.05 -4.44 -13.15
CA VAL A 11 0.92 -5.76 -12.54
C VAL A 11 1.33 -6.84 -13.53
N ASP A 12 0.86 -6.77 -14.78
CA ASP A 12 1.20 -7.75 -15.82
C ASP A 12 2.71 -7.76 -16.12
N ILE A 13 3.33 -6.59 -16.23
CA ILE A 13 4.78 -6.48 -16.46
C ILE A 13 5.55 -7.12 -15.31
N SER A 14 5.16 -6.85 -14.07
CA SER A 14 5.83 -7.42 -12.90
C SER A 14 5.70 -8.93 -12.85
N HIS A 15 4.52 -9.47 -13.13
CA HIS A 15 4.29 -10.92 -13.17
C HIS A 15 5.09 -11.60 -14.28
N GLN A 16 5.15 -10.99 -15.48
CA GLN A 16 5.96 -11.52 -16.58
C GLN A 16 7.44 -11.55 -16.21
N ALA A 17 7.96 -10.47 -15.62
CA ALA A 17 9.35 -10.40 -15.20
C ALA A 17 9.69 -11.49 -14.16
N LEU A 18 8.83 -11.64 -13.15
CA LEU A 18 9.01 -12.67 -12.12
C LEU A 18 8.98 -14.08 -12.72
N THR A 19 8.05 -14.34 -13.65
CA THR A 19 7.95 -15.64 -14.32
C THR A 19 9.20 -15.96 -15.13
N GLN A 20 9.75 -14.98 -15.86
CA GLN A 20 10.98 -15.16 -16.64
C GLN A 20 12.20 -15.45 -15.76
N MET A 21 12.24 -14.88 -14.57
CA MET A 21 13.38 -15.03 -13.66
C MET A 21 13.25 -16.21 -12.69
N GLN A 22 12.16 -16.95 -12.74
CA GLN A 22 11.86 -18.03 -11.78
C GLN A 22 12.95 -19.10 -11.75
N GLY A 23 13.47 -19.52 -12.91
CA GLY A 23 14.54 -20.50 -12.98
C GLY A 23 15.83 -20.02 -12.31
N MET A 24 16.20 -18.75 -12.54
CA MET A 24 17.41 -18.16 -11.95
C MET A 24 17.26 -17.99 -10.43
N MET A 25 16.09 -17.57 -9.96
CA MET A 25 15.80 -17.46 -8.52
C MET A 25 15.92 -18.81 -7.81
N THR A 26 15.47 -19.88 -8.47
CA THR A 26 15.55 -21.25 -7.92
C THR A 26 16.97 -21.75 -7.88
N GLN A 27 17.75 -21.46 -8.93
CA GLN A 27 19.12 -21.95 -9.06
C GLN A 27 20.12 -21.17 -8.20
N TYR A 28 19.94 -19.85 -8.07
CA TYR A 28 20.85 -18.95 -7.36
C TYR A 28 20.13 -18.04 -6.35
N PRO A 29 19.45 -18.60 -5.35
CA PRO A 29 18.57 -17.79 -4.47
C PRO A 29 19.32 -16.68 -3.73
N LEU A 30 20.58 -16.90 -3.34
CA LEU A 30 21.35 -15.89 -2.62
C LEU A 30 21.67 -14.66 -3.47
N GLY A 31 21.76 -14.82 -4.79
CA GLY A 31 21.98 -13.72 -5.72
C GLY A 31 20.71 -12.95 -6.11
N PHE A 32 19.54 -13.47 -5.77
CA PHE A 32 18.24 -12.94 -6.21
C PHE A 32 17.34 -12.50 -5.05
N GLY A 33 17.92 -12.02 -3.95
CA GLY A 33 17.17 -11.63 -2.75
C GLY A 33 16.05 -10.61 -3.03
N GLN A 34 16.31 -9.57 -3.80
CA GLN A 34 15.30 -8.58 -4.17
C GLN A 34 14.20 -9.17 -5.04
N TRP A 35 14.54 -10.06 -5.96
CA TRP A 35 13.56 -10.76 -6.78
C TRP A 35 12.66 -11.68 -5.94
N LEU A 36 13.24 -12.35 -4.95
CA LEU A 36 12.50 -13.20 -4.02
C LEU A 36 11.55 -12.39 -3.15
N GLN A 37 11.95 -11.18 -2.73
CA GLN A 37 11.05 -10.27 -2.02
C GLN A 37 9.87 -9.85 -2.90
N ALA A 38 10.14 -9.50 -4.16
CA ALA A 38 9.09 -9.14 -5.11
C ALA A 38 8.14 -10.32 -5.38
N LEU A 39 8.69 -11.53 -5.49
CA LEU A 39 7.88 -12.74 -5.65
C LEU A 39 6.99 -13.00 -4.43
N ALA A 40 7.56 -12.90 -3.24
CA ALA A 40 6.81 -13.06 -1.99
C ALA A 40 5.66 -12.04 -1.89
N TYR A 41 5.92 -10.79 -2.25
CA TYR A 41 4.89 -9.75 -2.32
C TYR A 41 3.79 -10.11 -3.32
N ALA A 42 4.17 -10.53 -4.53
CA ALA A 42 3.22 -10.89 -5.59
C ALA A 42 2.31 -12.08 -5.20
N LEU A 43 2.84 -13.02 -4.40
CA LEU A 43 2.09 -14.17 -3.91
C LEU A 43 1.30 -13.89 -2.63
N SER A 44 1.57 -12.77 -1.97
CA SER A 44 0.87 -12.37 -0.75
C SER A 44 -0.46 -11.69 -1.06
N LYS A 45 -1.22 -11.41 -0.01
CA LYS A 45 -2.36 -10.49 -0.04
C LYS A 45 -1.95 -9.24 0.73
N PRO A 46 -1.28 -8.28 0.07
CA PRO A 46 -0.74 -7.14 0.78
C PRO A 46 -1.83 -6.29 1.41
N GLN A 47 -1.51 -5.71 2.55
CA GLN A 47 -2.34 -4.75 3.21
C GLN A 47 -2.12 -3.38 2.55
N GLU A 48 -3.20 -2.74 2.16
CA GLU A 48 -3.18 -1.42 1.53
C GLU A 48 -3.72 -0.40 2.53
N ILE A 49 -2.89 0.57 2.89
CA ILE A 49 -3.22 1.57 3.90
C ILE A 49 -3.23 2.95 3.25
N ALA A 50 -4.38 3.60 3.25
CA ALA A 50 -4.52 4.99 2.84
C ALA A 50 -4.61 5.86 4.08
N ILE A 51 -3.70 6.82 4.23
CA ILE A 51 -3.76 7.82 5.29
C ILE A 51 -4.14 9.14 4.65
N VAL A 52 -5.24 9.71 5.09
CA VAL A 52 -5.75 11.00 4.61
C VAL A 52 -5.63 12.02 5.71
N GLY A 53 -4.88 13.09 5.45
CA GLY A 53 -4.65 14.16 6.40
C GLY A 53 -3.57 15.10 5.91
N ASP A 54 -3.42 16.24 6.58
CA ASP A 54 -2.33 17.15 6.33
C ASP A 54 -1.01 16.47 6.73
N PRO A 55 -0.05 16.32 5.81
CA PRO A 55 1.22 15.67 6.11
C PRO A 55 2.00 16.28 7.29
N GLU A 56 1.83 17.57 7.52
CA GLU A 56 2.51 18.28 8.60
C GLU A 56 1.76 18.21 9.94
N ALA A 57 0.53 17.72 9.96
CA ALA A 57 -0.25 17.63 11.18
C ALA A 57 0.27 16.52 12.10
N THR A 58 0.33 16.81 13.39
CA THR A 58 0.78 15.86 14.42
C THR A 58 -0.05 14.56 14.41
N GLU A 59 -1.36 14.66 14.23
CA GLU A 59 -2.25 13.52 14.19
C GLU A 59 -1.97 12.63 12.98
N THR A 60 -1.70 13.22 11.81
CA THR A 60 -1.31 12.48 10.60
C THR A 60 0.01 11.77 10.82
N GLN A 61 0.99 12.45 11.41
CA GLN A 61 2.30 11.87 11.71
C GLN A 61 2.19 10.71 12.71
N ALA A 62 1.29 10.81 13.68
CA ALA A 62 1.06 9.72 14.64
C ALA A 62 0.56 8.45 13.93
N LEU A 63 -0.38 8.58 12.99
CA LEU A 63 -0.85 7.44 12.18
C LEU A 63 0.27 6.87 11.30
N LEU A 64 1.06 7.73 10.65
CA LEU A 64 2.21 7.31 9.84
C LEU A 64 3.24 6.55 10.67
N ASN A 65 3.52 7.00 11.87
CA ASN A 65 4.49 6.34 12.74
C ASN A 65 4.06 4.91 13.08
N VAL A 66 2.77 4.69 13.35
CA VAL A 66 2.25 3.34 13.63
C VAL A 66 2.47 2.40 12.45
N VAL A 67 2.12 2.84 11.23
CA VAL A 67 2.24 1.97 10.04
C VAL A 67 3.68 1.79 9.59
N SER A 68 4.58 2.67 10.01
CA SER A 68 6.01 2.60 9.69
C SER A 68 6.81 1.85 10.73
N ASP A 69 6.22 1.54 11.88
CA ASP A 69 6.90 0.84 12.96
C ASP A 69 7.06 -0.65 12.64
N GLY A 70 8.28 -1.14 12.81
CA GLY A 70 8.61 -2.54 12.61
C GLY A 70 8.75 -2.98 11.15
N TYR A 71 8.99 -4.25 10.96
CA TYR A 71 9.16 -4.87 9.64
C TYR A 71 7.81 -5.34 9.09
N ARG A 72 7.34 -4.67 8.05
CA ARG A 72 6.03 -4.93 7.43
C ARG A 72 6.19 -5.07 5.90
N PRO A 73 6.72 -6.20 5.41
CA PRO A 73 7.10 -6.34 3.99
C PRO A 73 5.92 -6.41 3.03
N PHE A 74 4.71 -6.70 3.52
CA PHE A 74 3.53 -6.90 2.69
C PHE A 74 2.48 -5.81 2.94
N GLN A 75 2.94 -4.56 3.02
CA GLN A 75 2.04 -3.42 3.11
C GLN A 75 2.41 -2.35 2.09
N VAL A 76 1.41 -1.63 1.62
CA VAL A 76 1.53 -0.43 0.80
C VAL A 76 0.88 0.71 1.55
N VAL A 77 1.58 1.83 1.69
CA VAL A 77 1.05 3.00 2.37
C VAL A 77 1.00 4.17 1.39
N ALA A 78 -0.16 4.83 1.32
CA ALA A 78 -0.33 6.06 0.56
C ALA A 78 -0.81 7.17 1.49
N LEU A 79 -0.18 8.33 1.39
CA LEU A 79 -0.56 9.52 2.14
C LEU A 79 -1.10 10.57 1.17
N GLY A 80 -2.23 11.16 1.50
CA GLY A 80 -2.84 12.21 0.69
C GLY A 80 -3.47 13.30 1.53
N ALA A 81 -3.36 14.54 1.07
CA ALA A 81 -4.06 15.67 1.68
C ALA A 81 -5.55 15.61 1.31
N PRO A 82 -6.46 16.01 2.22
CA PRO A 82 -7.90 15.87 2.01
C PRO A 82 -8.45 16.73 0.86
N SER A 83 -7.75 17.80 0.50
CA SER A 83 -8.15 18.72 -0.56
C SER A 83 -7.53 18.41 -1.92
N ALA A 84 -6.78 17.32 -2.03
CA ALA A 84 -6.10 16.99 -3.28
C ALA A 84 -7.11 16.61 -4.36
N GLN A 85 -6.96 17.20 -5.54
CA GLN A 85 -7.73 16.93 -6.76
C GLN A 85 -7.42 15.52 -7.30
N PRO A 86 -8.12 15.06 -8.36
CA PRO A 86 -8.18 13.65 -8.72
C PRO A 86 -6.82 13.00 -8.60
N LEU A 87 -6.75 12.14 -7.60
CA LEU A 87 -5.49 11.58 -7.14
C LEU A 87 -4.98 10.57 -8.16
N ALA A 88 -3.71 10.71 -8.51
CA ALA A 88 -3.04 9.73 -9.35
C ALA A 88 -2.96 8.37 -8.65
N VAL A 89 -3.05 8.37 -7.32
CA VAL A 89 -3.00 7.14 -6.51
C VAL A 89 -4.42 6.63 -6.23
N PRO A 90 -4.82 5.50 -6.83
CA PRO A 90 -6.18 4.96 -6.68
C PRO A 90 -6.58 4.68 -5.25
N LEU A 91 -5.63 4.26 -4.42
CA LEU A 91 -5.86 3.95 -3.02
C LEU A 91 -6.41 5.13 -2.22
N LEU A 92 -6.11 6.37 -2.65
CA LEU A 92 -6.57 7.59 -1.98
C LEU A 92 -7.92 8.11 -2.50
N ARG A 93 -8.45 7.53 -3.57
CA ARG A 93 -9.70 8.01 -4.17
C ARG A 93 -10.88 7.78 -3.25
N ASP A 94 -11.80 8.76 -3.22
CA ASP A 94 -13.05 8.71 -2.46
C ASP A 94 -12.86 8.51 -0.95
N ARG A 95 -11.69 8.90 -0.44
CA ARG A 95 -11.38 8.86 0.98
C ARG A 95 -11.12 10.26 1.50
N GLY A 96 -11.67 10.58 2.66
CA GLY A 96 -11.56 11.89 3.28
C GLY A 96 -11.26 11.80 4.77
N LEU A 97 -11.24 12.98 5.39
CA LEU A 97 -11.18 13.07 6.85
C LEU A 97 -12.43 12.46 7.48
N VAL A 98 -12.31 11.94 8.68
CA VAL A 98 -13.43 11.46 9.49
C VAL A 98 -13.66 12.46 10.61
N ASP A 99 -14.83 13.10 10.63
CA ASP A 99 -15.18 14.14 11.58
C ASP A 99 -14.10 15.26 11.68
N GLY A 100 -13.55 15.64 10.51
CA GLY A 100 -12.50 16.67 10.42
C GLY A 100 -11.11 16.22 10.88
N ARG A 101 -10.93 14.95 11.20
CA ARG A 101 -9.65 14.39 11.69
C ARG A 101 -8.97 13.51 10.64
N PRO A 102 -7.64 13.45 10.64
CA PRO A 102 -6.91 12.50 9.83
C PRO A 102 -7.38 11.05 10.09
N ALA A 103 -7.43 10.26 9.04
CA ALA A 103 -7.93 8.90 9.13
C ALA A 103 -7.09 7.93 8.31
N ALA A 104 -6.95 6.71 8.81
CA ALA A 104 -6.33 5.60 8.12
C ALA A 104 -7.38 4.60 7.64
N TYR A 105 -7.30 4.23 6.38
CA TYR A 105 -8.17 3.24 5.74
C TYR A 105 -7.34 2.00 5.43
N VAL A 106 -7.65 0.91 6.10
CA VAL A 106 -6.92 -0.36 5.95
C VAL A 106 -7.72 -1.30 5.08
N CYS A 107 -7.15 -1.67 3.95
CA CYS A 107 -7.80 -2.53 2.97
C CYS A 107 -6.94 -3.76 2.66
N ARG A 108 -7.60 -4.85 2.31
CA ARG A 108 -6.95 -6.06 1.83
C ARG A 108 -7.83 -6.69 0.78
N ALA A 109 -7.28 -6.92 -0.43
CA ALA A 109 -8.02 -7.51 -1.55
C ALA A 109 -9.38 -6.80 -1.79
N PHE A 110 -9.38 -5.47 -1.84
CA PHE A 110 -10.55 -4.60 -2.05
C PHE A 110 -11.58 -4.57 -0.90
N ALA A 111 -11.33 -5.29 0.18
CA ALA A 111 -12.16 -5.22 1.38
C ALA A 111 -11.51 -4.27 2.39
N CYS A 112 -12.20 -3.19 2.74
CA CYS A 112 -11.70 -2.17 3.65
C CYS A 112 -12.42 -2.25 5.00
N GLN A 113 -11.66 -2.06 6.07
CA GLN A 113 -12.20 -1.90 7.42
C GLN A 113 -12.76 -0.48 7.59
N ALA A 114 -13.51 -0.25 8.65
CA ALA A 114 -13.94 1.09 9.03
C ALA A 114 -12.71 1.98 9.24
N PRO A 115 -12.75 3.26 8.81
CA PRO A 115 -11.62 4.15 8.99
C PRO A 115 -11.26 4.36 10.46
N VAL A 116 -9.97 4.50 10.74
CA VAL A 116 -9.41 4.63 12.08
C VAL A 116 -8.79 6.03 12.22
N THR A 117 -9.17 6.75 13.26
CA THR A 117 -8.62 8.06 13.58
C THR A 117 -7.65 8.03 14.77
N GLU A 118 -7.69 6.96 15.55
CA GLU A 118 -6.86 6.81 16.74
C GLU A 118 -5.66 5.89 16.46
N PRO A 119 -4.43 6.36 16.66
CA PRO A 119 -3.24 5.53 16.42
C PRO A 119 -3.23 4.20 17.17
N GLU A 120 -3.80 4.17 18.35
CA GLU A 120 -3.83 2.98 19.22
C GLU A 120 -4.70 1.85 18.65
N VAL A 121 -5.61 2.17 17.72
CA VAL A 121 -6.51 1.20 17.10
C VAL A 121 -5.92 0.66 15.79
N LEU A 122 -5.00 1.38 15.19
CA LEU A 122 -4.36 1.06 13.92
C LEU A 122 -3.28 -0.01 14.10
#